data_10bdce67078cee791debbf0ec72a1f28
#
_entry.id   10bdce67078cee791debbf0ec72a1f28
#
_cell.length_a   1.000
_cell.length_b   1.000
_cell.length_c   1.000
_cell.angle_alpha   90.00
_cell.angle_beta   90.00
_cell.angle_gamma   90.00
#
_symmetry.space_group_name_H-M   'P 1'
#
loop_
_entity.id
_entity.type
_entity.pdbx_description
1 polymer ?
#
loop_
_entity_poly.entity_id
_entity_poly.type
_entity_poly.pdbx_seq_one_letter_code
_entity_poly.pdbx_strand_id
1 'polypeptide(L)'
;FVAASNEIVLVTTPEPTSITDSYSLLKALYKRPDFDPSKVCIRVISNRAASKEDGSIVFNKINSVVMQFLNGSLEYLGYVPSDAMVEKAVRQQKILSIYDPTSKAARSFEEIAKRLLDNESAALDEKRTISHVFSNFFNRKQ
;
A
#
# COMPACT_ATOMS: atom_id res chain seq x y z
N PHE A 1 13.53 6.84 -8.23
CA PHE A 1 12.91 6.96 -6.90
C PHE A 1 12.15 5.69 -6.55
N VAL A 2 11.14 5.30 -7.33
CA VAL A 2 10.30 4.13 -7.04
C VAL A 2 11.10 2.83 -6.95
N ALA A 3 12.08 2.63 -7.82
CA ALA A 3 12.92 1.43 -7.84
C ALA A 3 13.93 1.35 -6.68
N ALA A 4 14.18 2.45 -5.98
CA ALA A 4 15.08 2.50 -4.82
C ALA A 4 14.33 2.37 -3.48
N SER A 5 12.99 2.28 -3.51
CA SER A 5 12.16 2.13 -2.33
C SER A 5 11.90 0.65 -2.05
N ASN A 6 11.98 0.25 -0.78
CA ASN A 6 11.61 -1.09 -0.34
C ASN A 6 10.10 -1.26 -0.17
N GLU A 7 9.35 -0.17 -0.23
CA GLU A 7 7.91 -0.13 -0.06
C GLU A 7 7.28 0.87 -1.03
N ILE A 8 6.23 0.45 -1.71
CA ILE A 8 5.46 1.27 -2.65
C ILE A 8 3.99 1.22 -2.24
N VAL A 9 3.36 2.38 -2.12
CA VAL A 9 1.92 2.49 -1.94
C VAL A 9 1.28 2.92 -3.26
N LEU A 10 0.53 2.02 -3.86
CA LEU A 10 -0.24 2.27 -5.08
C LEU A 10 -1.67 2.65 -4.72
N VAL A 11 -2.08 3.84 -5.11
CA VAL A 11 -3.46 4.32 -4.93
C VAL A 11 -4.19 4.22 -6.26
N THR A 12 -5.32 3.53 -6.26
CA THR A 12 -6.17 3.33 -7.45
C THR A 12 -7.65 3.57 -7.10
N THR A 13 -8.50 3.67 -8.11
CA THR A 13 -9.94 3.86 -7.94
C THR A 13 -10.73 2.78 -8.69
N PRO A 14 -12.05 2.62 -8.44
CA PRO A 14 -12.88 1.66 -9.16
C PRO A 14 -13.05 1.93 -10.65
N GLU A 15 -12.69 3.13 -11.12
CA GLU A 15 -12.79 3.46 -12.53
C GLU A 15 -11.90 2.56 -13.41
N PRO A 16 -12.43 2.03 -14.53
CA PRO A 16 -11.68 1.12 -15.41
C PRO A 16 -10.35 1.70 -15.92
N THR A 17 -10.30 2.99 -16.19
CA THR A 17 -9.07 3.69 -16.62
C THR A 17 -8.02 3.68 -15.52
N SER A 18 -8.39 3.96 -14.27
CA SER A 18 -7.48 3.93 -13.13
C SER A 18 -6.88 2.53 -12.89
N ILE A 19 -7.68 1.48 -13.04
CA ILE A 19 -7.22 0.08 -12.94
C ILE A 19 -6.22 -0.23 -14.06
N THR A 20 -6.52 0.18 -15.30
CA THR A 20 -5.64 -0.02 -16.45
C THR A 20 -4.32 0.73 -16.30
N ASP A 21 -4.36 1.97 -15.83
CA ASP A 21 -3.18 2.81 -15.60
C ASP A 21 -2.31 2.24 -14.49
N SER A 22 -2.94 1.79 -13.40
CA SER A 22 -2.25 1.11 -12.30
C SER A 22 -1.51 -0.14 -12.78
N TYR A 23 -2.15 -0.98 -13.59
CA TYR A 23 -1.48 -2.15 -14.18
C TYR A 23 -0.36 -1.75 -15.13
N SER A 24 -0.55 -0.74 -15.96
CA SER A 24 0.47 -0.25 -16.89
C SER A 24 1.71 0.26 -16.16
N LEU A 25 1.52 0.98 -15.05
CA LEU A 25 2.58 1.44 -14.17
C LEU A 25 3.35 0.26 -13.55
N LEU A 26 2.64 -0.72 -12.99
CA LEU A 26 3.25 -1.92 -12.43
C LEU A 26 4.01 -2.71 -13.50
N LYS A 27 3.44 -2.89 -14.69
CA LYS A 27 4.12 -3.55 -15.80
C LYS A 27 5.41 -2.83 -16.22
N ALA A 28 5.40 -1.50 -16.25
CA ALA A 28 6.59 -0.72 -16.53
C ALA A 28 7.66 -0.89 -15.44
N LEU A 29 7.24 -0.92 -14.17
CA LEU A 29 8.13 -1.14 -13.01
C LEU A 29 8.78 -2.53 -13.07
N TYR A 30 7.99 -3.59 -13.28
CA TYR A 30 8.48 -4.97 -13.33
C TYR A 30 9.41 -5.25 -14.54
N LYS A 31 9.35 -4.42 -15.58
CA LYS A 31 10.25 -4.53 -16.73
C LYS A 31 11.61 -3.84 -16.53
N ARG A 32 11.78 -3.09 -15.45
CA ARG A 32 13.04 -2.41 -15.18
C ARG A 32 14.11 -3.41 -14.75
N PRO A 33 15.34 -3.32 -15.30
CA PRO A 33 16.44 -4.23 -14.93
C PRO A 33 16.92 -4.05 -13.48
N ASP A 34 16.67 -2.88 -12.88
CA ASP A 34 17.03 -2.53 -11.51
C ASP A 34 15.89 -2.78 -10.49
N PHE A 35 14.75 -3.33 -10.90
CA PHE A 35 13.64 -3.68 -10.04
C PHE A 35 13.68 -5.15 -9.63
N ASP A 36 13.78 -5.41 -8.34
CA ASP A 36 13.73 -6.75 -7.76
C ASP A 36 12.43 -6.90 -6.94
N PRO A 37 11.41 -7.59 -7.46
CA PRO A 37 10.12 -7.74 -6.78
C PRO A 37 10.22 -8.51 -5.46
N SER A 38 11.30 -9.25 -5.20
CA SER A 38 11.49 -9.96 -3.94
C SER A 38 11.90 -9.03 -2.79
N LYS A 39 12.38 -7.82 -3.10
CA LYS A 39 12.84 -6.82 -2.13
C LYS A 39 11.88 -5.67 -1.92
N VAL A 40 10.80 -5.60 -2.69
CA VAL A 40 9.86 -4.48 -2.69
C VAL A 40 8.47 -4.96 -2.35
N CYS A 41 7.90 -4.43 -1.28
CA CYS A 41 6.49 -4.63 -0.96
C CYS A 41 5.65 -3.58 -1.67
N ILE A 42 4.68 -4.03 -2.48
CA ILE A 42 3.73 -3.14 -3.15
C ILE A 42 2.37 -3.30 -2.49
N ARG A 43 1.90 -2.23 -1.85
CA ARG A 43 0.61 -2.16 -1.16
C ARG A 43 -0.38 -1.32 -1.94
N VAL A 44 -1.64 -1.77 -1.97
CA VAL A 44 -2.71 -1.13 -2.75
C VAL A 44 -3.74 -0.52 -1.81
N ILE A 45 -4.09 0.73 -2.09
CA ILE A 45 -5.24 1.43 -1.51
C ILE A 45 -6.28 1.64 -2.61
N SER A 46 -7.50 1.15 -2.38
CA SER A 46 -8.65 1.42 -3.24
C SER A 46 -9.34 2.71 -2.78
N ASN A 47 -9.09 3.81 -3.48
CA ASN A 47 -9.66 5.12 -3.16
C ASN A 47 -11.01 5.33 -3.86
N ARG A 48 -11.91 6.14 -3.26
CA ARG A 48 -13.23 6.47 -3.77
C ARG A 48 -14.12 5.23 -4.01
N ALA A 49 -13.92 4.18 -3.22
CA ALA A 49 -14.75 2.98 -3.31
C ALA A 49 -16.15 3.25 -2.76
N ALA A 50 -17.16 2.61 -3.34
CA ALA A 50 -18.53 2.73 -2.85
C ALA A 50 -18.74 1.98 -1.52
N SER A 51 -18.01 0.87 -1.33
CA SER A 51 -18.03 0.05 -0.11
C SER A 51 -16.69 -0.66 0.09
N LYS A 52 -16.58 -1.37 1.21
CA LYS A 52 -15.42 -2.24 1.49
C LYS A 52 -15.29 -3.36 0.44
N GLU A 53 -16.40 -3.91 0.04
CA GLU A 53 -16.47 -4.98 -0.96
C GLU A 53 -16.01 -4.46 -2.32
N ASP A 54 -16.46 -3.27 -2.72
CA ASP A 54 -16.04 -2.60 -3.96
C ASP A 54 -14.52 -2.37 -3.96
N GLY A 55 -13.96 -1.86 -2.86
CA GLY A 55 -12.51 -1.71 -2.70
C GLY A 55 -11.74 -3.03 -2.83
N SER A 56 -12.28 -4.11 -2.26
CA SER A 56 -11.68 -5.44 -2.37
C SER A 56 -11.74 -6.00 -3.80
N ILE A 57 -12.82 -5.75 -4.53
CA ILE A 57 -12.97 -6.15 -5.93
C ILE A 57 -11.91 -5.45 -6.80
N VAL A 58 -11.68 -4.16 -6.59
CA VAL A 58 -10.63 -3.40 -7.30
C VAL A 58 -9.26 -4.00 -7.05
N PHE A 59 -8.91 -4.24 -5.79
CA PHE A 59 -7.66 -4.90 -5.42
C PHE A 59 -7.50 -6.26 -6.11
N ASN A 60 -8.51 -7.12 -6.00
CA ASN A 60 -8.47 -8.47 -6.56
C ASN A 60 -8.27 -8.47 -8.08
N LYS A 61 -8.90 -7.53 -8.80
CA LYS A 61 -8.70 -7.38 -10.25
C LYS A 61 -7.24 -7.08 -10.59
N ILE A 62 -6.63 -6.11 -9.92
CA ILE A 62 -5.23 -5.73 -10.19
C ILE A 62 -4.29 -6.85 -9.76
N ASN A 63 -4.47 -7.41 -8.57
CA ASN A 63 -3.61 -8.46 -8.05
C ASN A 63 -3.64 -9.72 -8.94
N SER A 64 -4.82 -10.13 -9.41
CA SER A 64 -4.96 -11.29 -10.32
C SER A 64 -4.15 -11.11 -11.60
N VAL A 65 -4.19 -9.93 -12.19
CA VAL A 65 -3.43 -9.64 -13.43
C VAL A 65 -1.92 -9.58 -13.16
N VAL A 66 -1.51 -9.01 -12.01
CA VAL A 66 -0.10 -8.99 -11.59
C VAL A 66 0.42 -10.42 -11.36
N MET A 67 -0.33 -11.24 -10.64
CA MET A 67 0.03 -12.65 -10.43
C MET A 67 0.14 -13.42 -11.73
N GLN A 68 -0.80 -13.22 -12.66
CA GLN A 68 -0.86 -13.96 -13.93
C GLN A 68 0.22 -13.53 -14.92
N PHE A 69 0.55 -12.25 -15.03
CA PHE A 69 1.37 -11.71 -16.11
C PHE A 69 2.71 -11.12 -15.66
N LEU A 70 2.88 -10.81 -14.40
CA LEU A 70 4.11 -10.19 -13.88
C LEU A 70 4.84 -11.10 -12.88
N ASN A 71 4.27 -12.26 -12.57
CA ASN A 71 4.82 -13.20 -11.59
C ASN A 71 5.13 -12.55 -10.24
N GLY A 72 4.24 -11.65 -9.80
CA GLY A 72 4.32 -10.91 -8.55
C GLY A 72 3.05 -11.02 -7.74
N SER A 73 3.03 -10.39 -6.58
CA SER A 73 1.85 -10.26 -5.73
C SER A 73 1.80 -8.87 -5.10
N LEU A 74 0.59 -8.43 -4.79
CA LEU A 74 0.33 -7.17 -4.13
C LEU A 74 -0.29 -7.42 -2.75
N GLU A 75 -0.10 -6.48 -1.83
CA GLU A 75 -0.77 -6.50 -0.53
C GLU A 75 -1.92 -5.49 -0.51
N TYR A 76 -3.05 -5.88 0.06
CA TYR A 76 -4.18 -4.98 0.25
C TYR A 76 -4.06 -4.19 1.54
N LEU A 77 -3.80 -2.90 1.43
CA LEU A 77 -3.66 -2.02 2.59
C LEU A 77 -5.03 -1.55 3.12
N GLY A 78 -5.99 -1.34 2.22
CA GLY A 78 -7.34 -0.94 2.58
C GLY A 78 -8.03 -0.12 1.51
N TYR A 79 -9.15 0.48 1.87
CA TYR A 79 -9.92 1.35 0.99
C TYR A 79 -10.25 2.67 1.66
N VAL A 80 -10.48 3.69 0.85
CA VAL A 80 -11.02 4.98 1.27
C VAL A 80 -12.38 5.12 0.59
N PRO A 81 -13.48 5.28 1.34
CA PRO A 81 -14.80 5.42 0.76
C PRO A 81 -14.94 6.76 0.02
N SER A 82 -15.83 6.78 -0.98
CA SER A 82 -16.31 8.04 -1.55
C SER A 82 -17.02 8.85 -0.47
N ASP A 83 -16.56 10.07 -0.21
CA ASP A 83 -17.05 10.91 0.89
C ASP A 83 -17.05 12.39 0.47
N ALA A 84 -18.21 13.01 0.53
CA ALA A 84 -18.36 14.42 0.16
C ALA A 84 -17.58 15.38 1.09
N MET A 85 -17.20 14.92 2.28
CA MET A 85 -16.39 15.73 3.20
C MET A 85 -14.96 15.92 2.70
N VAL A 86 -14.44 14.97 1.89
CA VAL A 86 -13.14 15.11 1.21
C VAL A 86 -13.18 16.33 0.27
N GLU A 87 -14.20 16.41 -0.59
CA GLU A 87 -14.33 17.54 -1.53
C GLU A 87 -14.47 18.88 -0.80
N LYS A 88 -15.25 18.91 0.29
CA LYS A 88 -15.42 20.12 1.10
C LYS A 88 -14.11 20.55 1.76
N ALA A 89 -13.36 19.62 2.33
CA ALA A 89 -12.05 19.90 2.93
C ALA A 89 -11.06 20.45 1.89
N VAL A 90 -10.99 19.82 0.72
CA VAL A 90 -10.14 20.26 -0.41
C VAL A 90 -10.50 21.67 -0.86
N ARG A 91 -11.79 21.97 -1.07
CA ARG A 91 -12.24 23.32 -1.46
C ARG A 91 -11.90 24.39 -0.42
N GLN A 92 -11.83 24.02 0.86
CA GLN A 92 -11.45 24.91 1.95
C GLN A 92 -9.94 24.88 2.25
N GLN A 93 -9.15 24.13 1.47
CA GLN A 93 -7.71 23.95 1.67
C GLN A 93 -7.37 23.47 3.10
N LYS A 94 -8.20 22.60 3.66
CA LYS A 94 -8.05 22.02 4.99
C LYS A 94 -7.74 20.53 4.90
N ILE A 95 -6.94 20.03 5.83
CA ILE A 95 -6.67 18.60 6.00
C ILE A 95 -7.93 17.95 6.54
N LEU A 96 -8.42 16.88 5.89
CA LEU A 96 -9.67 16.22 6.23
C LEU A 96 -9.71 15.72 7.68
N SER A 97 -8.64 15.12 8.17
CA SER A 97 -8.53 14.59 9.53
C SER A 97 -8.63 15.68 10.63
N ILE A 98 -8.39 16.95 10.27
CA ILE A 98 -8.57 18.11 11.15
C ILE A 98 -9.95 18.75 10.91
N TYR A 99 -10.40 18.78 9.66
CA TYR A 99 -11.66 19.41 9.26
C TYR A 99 -12.88 18.62 9.73
N ASP A 100 -12.88 17.31 9.51
CA ASP A 100 -13.90 16.37 9.99
C ASP A 100 -13.30 15.01 10.32
N PRO A 101 -12.73 14.83 11.52
CA PRO A 101 -12.12 13.58 11.94
C PRO A 101 -13.12 12.42 12.05
N THR A 102 -14.42 12.73 12.08
CA THR A 102 -15.47 11.70 12.21
C THR A 102 -15.99 11.19 10.88
N SER A 103 -15.62 11.81 9.77
CA SER A 103 -16.01 11.39 8.42
C SER A 103 -15.52 9.97 8.11
N LYS A 104 -16.23 9.29 7.21
CA LYS A 104 -15.88 7.90 6.83
C LYS A 104 -14.47 7.83 6.22
N ALA A 105 -14.13 8.79 5.36
CA ALA A 105 -12.81 8.84 4.75
C ALA A 105 -11.70 9.14 5.77
N ALA A 106 -11.92 10.04 6.75
CA ALA A 106 -10.94 10.32 7.79
C ALA A 106 -10.63 9.09 8.64
N ARG A 107 -11.66 8.33 9.03
CA ARG A 107 -11.47 7.07 9.76
C ARG A 107 -10.71 6.02 8.94
N SER A 108 -11.01 5.92 7.64
CA SER A 108 -10.26 5.02 6.75
C SER A 108 -8.79 5.41 6.62
N PHE A 109 -8.47 6.69 6.54
CA PHE A 109 -7.07 7.15 6.55
C PHE A 109 -6.36 6.78 7.86
N GLU A 110 -7.04 6.91 9.00
CA GLU A 110 -6.47 6.51 10.29
C GLU A 110 -6.19 5.01 10.36
N GLU A 111 -7.12 4.17 9.89
CA GLU A 111 -6.93 2.72 9.83
C GLU A 111 -5.78 2.32 8.90
N ILE A 112 -5.66 2.95 7.74
CA ILE A 112 -4.58 2.72 6.79
C ILE A 112 -3.23 3.13 7.41
N ALA A 113 -3.17 4.28 8.06
CA ALA A 113 -1.97 4.76 8.73
C ALA A 113 -1.52 3.81 9.84
N LYS A 114 -2.45 3.30 10.67
CA LYS A 114 -2.15 2.29 11.70
C LYS A 114 -1.55 1.03 11.08
N ARG A 115 -2.15 0.50 10.01
CA ARG A 115 -1.62 -0.70 9.32
C ARG A 115 -0.22 -0.49 8.74
N LEU A 116 0.07 0.70 8.21
CA LEU A 116 1.40 1.03 7.74
C LEU A 116 2.42 1.02 8.89
N LEU A 117 2.11 1.65 10.02
CA LEU A 117 2.97 1.71 11.20
C LEU A 117 3.18 0.33 11.85
N ASP A 118 2.13 -0.48 11.97
CA ASP A 118 2.22 -1.84 12.53
C ASP A 118 3.13 -2.73 11.68
N ASN A 119 3.04 -2.64 10.37
CA ASN A 119 3.89 -3.38 9.45
C ASN A 119 5.36 -2.93 9.49
N GLU A 120 5.63 -1.62 9.65
CA GLU A 120 6.99 -1.11 9.88
C GLU A 120 7.56 -1.62 11.19
N SER A 121 6.78 -1.63 12.26
CA SER A 121 7.21 -2.15 13.56
C SER A 121 7.54 -3.63 13.50
N ALA A 122 6.71 -4.44 12.85
CA ALA A 122 6.96 -5.86 12.65
C ALA A 122 8.23 -6.12 11.82
N ALA A 123 8.45 -5.37 10.74
CA ALA A 123 9.66 -5.47 9.92
C ALA A 123 10.94 -5.05 10.66
N LEU A 124 10.85 -4.07 11.57
CA LEU A 124 11.96 -3.64 12.41
C LEU A 124 12.28 -4.67 13.48
N ASP A 125 11.28 -5.29 14.10
CA ASP A 125 11.46 -6.34 15.10
C ASP A 125 12.03 -7.62 14.48
N GLU A 126 11.62 -7.98 13.28
CA GLU A 126 12.19 -9.10 12.53
C GLU A 126 13.67 -8.87 12.22
N LYS A 127 14.05 -7.69 11.75
CA LYS A 127 15.45 -7.30 11.51
C LYS A 127 16.27 -7.29 12.80
N ARG A 128 15.72 -6.85 13.92
CA ARG A 128 16.36 -6.89 15.25
C ARG A 128 16.56 -8.31 15.72
N THR A 129 15.56 -9.18 15.57
CA THR A 129 15.63 -10.59 15.97
C THR A 129 16.69 -11.33 15.17
N ILE A 130 16.73 -11.13 13.86
CA ILE A 130 17.75 -11.73 12.99
C ILE A 130 19.15 -11.24 13.37
N SER A 131 19.35 -9.94 13.57
CA SER A 131 20.63 -9.37 14.02
C SER A 131 21.10 -9.95 15.36
N HIS A 132 20.18 -10.14 16.30
CA HIS A 132 20.49 -10.71 17.62
C HIS A 132 20.86 -12.21 17.52
N VAL A 133 20.20 -12.97 16.66
CA VAL A 133 20.52 -14.38 16.40
C VAL A 133 21.90 -14.51 15.76
N PHE A 134 22.23 -13.68 14.77
CA PHE A 134 23.56 -13.67 14.16
C PHE A 134 24.66 -13.26 15.13
N SER A 135 24.45 -12.24 15.95
CA SER A 135 25.39 -11.80 16.99
C SER A 135 25.70 -12.91 17.98
N ASN A 136 24.69 -13.67 18.43
CA ASN A 136 24.87 -14.80 19.35
C ASN A 136 25.56 -16.00 18.70
N PHE A 137 25.46 -16.19 17.39
CA PHE A 137 26.11 -17.25 16.65
C PHE A 137 27.62 -17.00 16.50
N PHE A 138 28.01 -15.73 16.29
CA PHE A 138 29.43 -15.37 16.18
C PHE A 138 30.15 -15.26 17.50
N ASN A 139 29.47 -14.92 18.60
CA ASN A 139 30.07 -14.86 19.93
C ASN A 139 30.25 -16.24 20.64
N ARG A 140 29.76 -17.34 20.05
CA ARG A 140 29.94 -18.70 20.56
C ARG A 140 31.20 -19.43 20.04
N LYS A 141 32.04 -18.77 19.28
CA LYS A 141 33.27 -19.32 18.70
C LYS A 141 34.55 -18.67 19.26
N GLN A 142 34.51 -18.17 20.48
CA GLN A 142 35.73 -17.86 21.25
C GLN A 142 35.79 -18.71 22.52
#